data_4f9d3b8cf8c7b1214e15166a440e877d
#
_entry.id   4f9d3b8cf8c7b1214e15166a440e877d
#
_cell.length_a   1.000
_cell.length_b   1.000
_cell.length_c   1.000
_cell.angle_alpha   90.00
_cell.angle_beta   90.00
_cell.angle_gamma   90.00
#
_symmetry.space_group_name_H-M   'P 1'
#
loop_
_entity.id
_entity.type
_entity.pdbx_description
1 polymer ?
#
loop_
_entity_poly.entity_id
_entity_poly.type
_entity_poly.pdbx_seq_one_letter_code
_entity_poly.pdbx_strand_id
1 'polypeptide(L)'
;MSVATAALARTPFTGNATTGELTHWRAVATEVAQSLAVDALERDRKNEQPHAEAQLLRSSGLLDLLVPAEFGGAGGHFETAFEAIRILANADGSIAQLLAYHYFNQTGIAFYAPAKQQGAWWERTVAHGWLWGDSVNPVDPTLLLTVEADGYRLNGAKRFSTGSGVGEVIIVNALVQGGENDGKVLAFVLPTDREGLELVDDWDYLGQRLSASNSVRYSNVRVDAAEILGEVTEEPVSTLLIPGLQLAFANFYLGIAEGALARGKQLLLGRKNAWFLSTAPTYSRDVIFQRTLGELKARTAAVAALVEKLGRAYDLLIAKAGDVTAEERAELAVAIAEAKIVSTETGVEVANRIFEVTGTSSTSNDVGLDLYWRNVRTHSLHDPVDYKKIEVGQYFLHGEAQPISLYT
;
A
#
# COMPACT_ATOMS: atom_id res chain seq x y z
N MET A 1 -12.12 -24.09 20.09
CA MET A 1 -10.69 -23.89 20.50
C MET A 1 -10.50 -22.41 20.69
N SER A 2 -10.12 -21.99 21.91
CA SER A 2 -9.79 -20.59 22.18
C SER A 2 -8.58 -20.20 21.35
N VAL A 3 -8.71 -19.17 20.51
CA VAL A 3 -7.57 -18.54 19.85
C VAL A 3 -6.88 -17.73 20.94
N ALA A 4 -5.72 -18.20 21.43
CA ALA A 4 -4.98 -17.51 22.47
C ALA A 4 -4.57 -16.13 21.92
N THR A 5 -4.99 -15.07 22.58
CA THR A 5 -4.43 -13.74 22.46
C THR A 5 -2.95 -13.83 22.86
N ALA A 6 -2.07 -13.90 21.89
CA ALA A 6 -0.64 -13.82 22.14
C ALA A 6 -0.22 -12.41 21.78
N ALA A 7 -0.02 -11.58 22.80
CA ALA A 7 0.76 -10.37 22.66
C ALA A 7 2.01 -10.67 21.84
N LEU A 8 2.35 -9.81 20.89
CA LEU A 8 3.62 -9.85 20.16
C LEU A 8 4.77 -9.67 21.19
N ALA A 9 5.13 -10.75 21.86
CA ALA A 9 6.25 -10.73 22.81
C ALA A 9 7.58 -10.44 22.10
N ARG A 10 7.66 -10.66 20.79
CA ARG A 10 8.80 -10.34 19.92
C ARG A 10 8.30 -10.01 18.51
N THR A 11 8.91 -9.02 17.88
CA THR A 11 8.74 -8.72 16.46
C THR A 11 9.93 -9.27 15.67
N PRO A 12 9.76 -9.75 14.45
CA PRO A 12 10.88 -10.06 13.57
C PRO A 12 11.58 -8.80 13.04
N PHE A 13 10.96 -7.63 13.21
CA PHE A 13 11.47 -6.33 12.69
C PHE A 13 12.34 -5.67 13.77
N THR A 14 13.60 -5.33 13.43
CA THR A 14 14.57 -4.83 14.40
C THR A 14 15.39 -3.65 13.86
N GLY A 15 15.30 -2.50 14.53
CA GLY A 15 16.08 -1.31 14.20
C GLY A 15 15.70 -0.63 12.89
N ASN A 16 16.63 0.10 12.31
CA ASN A 16 16.45 0.80 11.04
C ASN A 16 17.27 0.16 9.91
N ALA A 17 16.84 0.40 8.68
CA ALA A 17 17.57 -0.02 7.49
C ALA A 17 19.01 0.51 7.46
N THR A 18 19.92 -0.34 7.02
CA THR A 18 21.32 0.08 6.79
C THR A 18 21.45 0.81 5.45
N THR A 19 22.49 1.64 5.31
CA THR A 19 22.80 2.29 4.01
C THR A 19 23.00 1.26 2.89
N GLY A 20 23.58 0.10 3.20
CA GLY A 20 23.78 -0.99 2.24
C GLY A 20 22.46 -1.59 1.76
N GLU A 21 21.54 -1.85 2.69
CA GLU A 21 20.20 -2.33 2.39
C GLU A 21 19.44 -1.35 1.49
N LEU A 22 19.33 -0.08 1.91
CA LEU A 22 18.67 0.97 1.13
C LEU A 22 19.28 1.10 -0.27
N THR A 23 20.60 1.04 -0.41
CA THR A 23 21.27 1.13 -1.71
C THR A 23 20.95 -0.05 -2.61
N HIS A 24 20.97 -1.26 -2.06
CA HIS A 24 20.66 -2.48 -2.81
C HIS A 24 19.20 -2.47 -3.30
N TRP A 25 18.24 -2.30 -2.39
CA TRP A 25 16.82 -2.38 -2.75
C TRP A 25 16.33 -1.20 -3.59
N ARG A 26 16.96 -0.02 -3.45
CA ARG A 26 16.75 1.10 -4.37
C ARG A 26 17.16 0.73 -5.80
N ALA A 27 18.27 0.04 -5.98
CA ALA A 27 18.70 -0.42 -7.30
C ALA A 27 17.72 -1.42 -7.88
N VAL A 28 17.30 -2.44 -7.10
CA VAL A 28 16.31 -3.44 -7.52
C VAL A 28 14.97 -2.78 -7.89
N ALA A 29 14.43 -1.92 -7.01
CA ALA A 29 13.17 -1.23 -7.28
C ALA A 29 13.23 -0.32 -8.51
N THR A 30 14.41 0.33 -8.75
CA THR A 30 14.61 1.16 -9.93
C THR A 30 14.63 0.33 -11.22
N GLU A 31 15.25 -0.84 -11.22
CA GLU A 31 15.24 -1.75 -12.37
C GLU A 31 13.82 -2.24 -12.69
N VAL A 32 13.07 -2.63 -11.67
CA VAL A 32 11.64 -3.01 -11.83
C VAL A 32 10.82 -1.83 -12.36
N ALA A 33 10.98 -0.63 -11.79
CA ALA A 33 10.27 0.57 -12.25
C ALA A 33 10.60 0.91 -13.72
N GLN A 34 11.85 0.76 -14.13
CA GLN A 34 12.25 0.96 -15.54
C GLN A 34 11.57 -0.06 -16.46
N SER A 35 11.47 -1.31 -16.06
CA SER A 35 10.75 -2.36 -16.81
C SER A 35 9.27 -2.03 -16.92
N LEU A 36 8.64 -1.62 -15.81
CA LEU A 36 7.22 -1.23 -15.79
C LEU A 36 6.93 0.01 -16.65
N ALA A 37 7.85 0.96 -16.73
CA ALA A 37 7.68 2.20 -17.50
C ALA A 37 7.58 1.98 -19.02
N VAL A 38 8.07 0.84 -19.53
CA VAL A 38 8.16 0.58 -20.98
C VAL A 38 6.78 0.59 -21.64
N ASP A 39 5.79 -0.02 -21.01
CA ASP A 39 4.46 -0.24 -21.56
C ASP A 39 3.32 0.09 -20.59
N ALA A 40 3.59 0.85 -19.51
CA ALA A 40 2.62 1.21 -18.48
C ALA A 40 1.29 1.75 -19.05
N LEU A 41 1.37 2.61 -20.06
CA LEU A 41 0.20 3.19 -20.71
C LEU A 41 -0.60 2.16 -21.53
N GLU A 42 0.08 1.24 -22.18
CA GLU A 42 -0.57 0.16 -22.95
C GLU A 42 -1.29 -0.81 -22.02
N ARG A 43 -0.64 -1.21 -20.92
CA ARG A 43 -1.24 -2.07 -19.89
C ARG A 43 -2.46 -1.42 -19.25
N ASP A 44 -2.35 -0.14 -18.85
CA ASP A 44 -3.48 0.61 -18.29
C ASP A 44 -4.69 0.63 -19.25
N ARG A 45 -4.47 0.78 -20.56
CA ARG A 45 -5.54 0.76 -21.56
C ARG A 45 -6.18 -0.62 -21.71
N LYS A 46 -5.40 -1.68 -21.66
CA LYS A 46 -5.90 -3.06 -21.75
C LYS A 46 -6.74 -3.45 -20.56
N ASN A 47 -6.39 -2.96 -19.37
CA ASN A 47 -7.07 -3.27 -18.12
C ASN A 47 -7.21 -4.79 -17.85
N GLU A 48 -6.18 -5.54 -18.19
CA GLU A 48 -6.10 -6.98 -17.93
C GLU A 48 -5.46 -7.24 -16.57
N GLN A 49 -5.70 -8.43 -15.99
CA GLN A 49 -5.09 -8.80 -14.71
C GLN A 49 -3.56 -8.82 -14.85
N PRO A 50 -2.80 -8.19 -13.91
CA PRO A 50 -1.36 -7.96 -14.03
C PRO A 50 -0.50 -9.18 -13.66
N HIS A 51 -0.74 -10.32 -14.30
CA HIS A 51 0.01 -11.55 -14.02
C HIS A 51 1.51 -11.45 -14.35
N ALA A 52 1.86 -10.75 -15.43
CA ALA A 52 3.25 -10.56 -15.82
C ALA A 52 4.00 -9.66 -14.82
N GLU A 53 3.34 -8.62 -14.33
CA GLU A 53 3.86 -7.68 -13.34
C GLU A 53 4.00 -8.35 -11.97
N ALA A 54 3.03 -9.19 -11.57
CA ALA A 54 3.16 -10.03 -10.37
C ALA A 54 4.37 -10.96 -10.46
N GLN A 55 4.61 -11.56 -11.62
CA GLN A 55 5.80 -12.39 -11.86
C GLN A 55 7.10 -11.56 -11.85
N LEU A 56 7.08 -10.33 -12.38
CA LEU A 56 8.21 -9.41 -12.32
C LEU A 56 8.56 -9.05 -10.85
N LEU A 57 7.56 -8.73 -10.04
CA LEU A 57 7.76 -8.48 -8.60
C LEU A 57 8.35 -9.70 -7.90
N ARG A 58 7.86 -10.90 -8.19
CA ARG A 58 8.37 -12.16 -7.61
C ARG A 58 9.83 -12.39 -8.00
N SER A 59 10.14 -12.32 -9.28
CA SER A 59 11.50 -12.60 -9.79
C SER A 59 12.54 -11.57 -9.35
N SER A 60 12.12 -10.35 -8.99
CA SER A 60 13.01 -9.33 -8.46
C SER A 60 13.39 -9.54 -6.98
N GLY A 61 12.67 -10.43 -6.26
CA GLY A 61 12.82 -10.63 -4.83
C GLY A 61 12.09 -9.59 -3.96
N LEU A 62 11.40 -8.61 -4.56
CA LEU A 62 10.66 -7.59 -3.81
C LEU A 62 9.54 -8.19 -2.95
N LEU A 63 8.93 -9.32 -3.35
CA LEU A 63 7.89 -9.96 -2.54
C LEU A 63 8.43 -10.49 -1.20
N ASP A 64 9.70 -10.86 -1.12
CA ASP A 64 10.30 -11.44 0.08
C ASP A 64 11.09 -10.41 0.91
N LEU A 65 11.00 -9.10 0.55
CA LEU A 65 11.78 -8.04 1.20
C LEU A 65 11.57 -8.00 2.71
N LEU A 66 10.31 -8.03 3.17
CA LEU A 66 9.95 -7.96 4.60
C LEU A 66 9.89 -9.33 5.30
N VAL A 67 10.09 -10.43 4.59
CA VAL A 67 10.15 -11.75 5.22
C VAL A 67 11.47 -11.86 6.00
N PRO A 68 11.45 -12.32 7.27
CA PRO A 68 12.67 -12.43 8.07
C PRO A 68 13.70 -13.38 7.42
N ALA A 69 14.98 -13.02 7.50
CA ALA A 69 16.07 -13.77 6.87
C ALA A 69 16.17 -15.22 7.35
N GLU A 70 15.83 -15.48 8.60
CA GLU A 70 15.81 -16.84 9.19
C GLU A 70 14.81 -17.79 8.52
N PHE A 71 13.78 -17.22 7.82
CA PHE A 71 12.78 -17.99 7.07
C PHE A 71 12.97 -17.89 5.54
N GLY A 72 14.14 -17.43 5.09
CA GLY A 72 14.53 -17.41 3.69
C GLY A 72 14.20 -16.11 2.94
N GLY A 73 13.67 -15.09 3.62
CA GLY A 73 13.44 -13.75 3.05
C GLY A 73 14.66 -12.85 3.13
N ALA A 74 14.49 -11.58 2.78
CA ALA A 74 15.56 -10.60 2.81
C ALA A 74 15.82 -10.00 4.21
N GLY A 75 14.88 -10.08 5.13
CA GLY A 75 14.97 -9.47 6.45
C GLY A 75 15.08 -7.95 6.41
N GLY A 76 14.45 -7.34 5.40
CA GLY A 76 14.47 -5.90 5.19
C GLY A 76 13.55 -5.14 6.15
N HIS A 77 13.65 -3.81 6.10
CA HIS A 77 12.91 -2.90 6.97
C HIS A 77 11.77 -2.19 6.24
N PHE A 78 10.80 -1.69 6.98
CA PHE A 78 9.68 -0.94 6.38
C PHE A 78 10.13 0.36 5.71
N GLU A 79 11.17 1.04 6.21
CA GLU A 79 11.78 2.20 5.52
C GLU A 79 12.18 1.82 4.09
N THR A 80 12.79 0.66 3.89
CA THR A 80 13.17 0.12 2.58
C THR A 80 11.94 -0.23 1.71
N ALA A 81 10.93 -0.85 2.31
CA ALA A 81 9.69 -1.20 1.62
C ALA A 81 8.92 0.06 1.16
N PHE A 82 8.85 1.10 2.00
CA PHE A 82 8.24 2.39 1.63
C PHE A 82 8.98 3.05 0.47
N GLU A 83 10.32 3.01 0.46
CA GLU A 83 11.10 3.54 -0.65
C GLU A 83 10.87 2.74 -1.95
N ALA A 84 10.79 1.41 -1.88
CA ALA A 84 10.49 0.57 -3.04
C ALA A 84 9.11 0.90 -3.63
N ILE A 85 8.06 1.03 -2.80
CA ILE A 85 6.73 1.46 -3.22
C ILE A 85 6.79 2.82 -3.93
N ARG A 86 7.47 3.80 -3.36
CA ARG A 86 7.65 5.15 -3.93
C ARG A 86 8.32 5.09 -5.30
N ILE A 87 9.38 4.30 -5.44
CA ILE A 87 10.11 4.15 -6.71
C ILE A 87 9.24 3.52 -7.79
N LEU A 88 8.51 2.45 -7.48
CA LEU A 88 7.59 1.82 -8.44
C LEU A 88 6.48 2.79 -8.85
N ALA A 89 5.94 3.57 -7.92
CA ALA A 89 4.87 4.53 -8.17
C ALA A 89 5.27 5.66 -9.12
N ASN A 90 6.56 5.94 -9.30
CA ASN A 90 7.06 6.85 -10.33
C ASN A 90 6.73 6.35 -11.75
N ALA A 91 6.69 5.04 -11.95
CA ALA A 91 6.48 4.40 -13.24
C ALA A 91 5.04 3.88 -13.41
N ASP A 92 4.55 3.16 -12.40
CA ASP A 92 3.24 2.51 -12.42
C ASP A 92 2.61 2.53 -11.01
N GLY A 93 1.63 3.41 -10.83
CA GLY A 93 0.92 3.54 -9.56
C GLY A 93 0.10 2.30 -9.20
N SER A 94 -0.44 1.56 -10.18
CA SER A 94 -1.24 0.37 -9.91
C SER A 94 -0.39 -0.77 -9.34
N ILE A 95 0.80 -1.00 -9.91
CA ILE A 95 1.71 -2.05 -9.46
C ILE A 95 2.38 -1.66 -8.14
N ALA A 96 2.63 -0.36 -7.91
CA ALA A 96 3.09 0.11 -6.61
C ALA A 96 2.03 -0.11 -5.50
N GLN A 97 0.74 0.07 -5.80
CA GLN A 97 -0.34 -0.28 -4.89
C GLN A 97 -0.34 -1.79 -4.59
N LEU A 98 -0.24 -2.62 -5.63
CA LEU A 98 -0.20 -4.08 -5.47
C LEU A 98 0.94 -4.51 -4.52
N LEU A 99 2.14 -3.94 -4.69
CA LEU A 99 3.29 -4.20 -3.81
C LEU A 99 3.04 -3.70 -2.37
N ALA A 100 2.45 -2.51 -2.20
CA ALA A 100 2.14 -1.96 -0.89
C ALA A 100 1.19 -2.87 -0.11
N TYR A 101 0.11 -3.30 -0.75
CA TYR A 101 -0.85 -4.23 -0.13
C TYR A 101 -0.23 -5.59 0.16
N HIS A 102 0.57 -6.14 -0.77
CA HIS A 102 1.32 -7.36 -0.51
C HIS A 102 2.13 -7.29 0.78
N TYR A 103 2.92 -6.23 0.98
CA TYR A 103 3.73 -6.08 2.18
C TYR A 103 2.91 -6.06 3.46
N PHE A 104 1.81 -5.30 3.50
CA PHE A 104 1.00 -5.18 4.71
C PHE A 104 0.11 -6.40 4.94
N ASN A 105 -0.33 -7.07 3.90
CA ASN A 105 -1.05 -8.34 4.01
C ASN A 105 -0.14 -9.46 4.55
N GLN A 106 1.04 -9.59 3.97
CA GLN A 106 2.06 -10.57 4.38
C GLN A 106 2.51 -10.34 5.83
N THR A 107 2.78 -9.10 6.22
CA THR A 107 3.21 -8.77 7.57
C THR A 107 2.11 -8.94 8.62
N GLY A 108 0.85 -9.12 8.21
CA GLY A 108 -0.22 -9.60 9.08
C GLY A 108 0.15 -10.87 9.85
N ILE A 109 1.08 -11.69 9.33
CA ILE A 109 1.67 -12.82 10.05
C ILE A 109 2.28 -12.36 11.38
N ALA A 110 3.07 -11.30 11.38
CA ALA A 110 3.72 -10.78 12.58
C ALA A 110 2.73 -10.09 13.54
N PHE A 111 1.66 -9.47 12.99
CA PHE A 111 0.72 -8.69 13.79
C PHE A 111 -0.42 -9.52 14.40
N TYR A 112 -0.80 -10.64 13.79
CA TYR A 112 -1.95 -11.44 14.23
C TYR A 112 -1.60 -12.84 14.69
N ALA A 113 -0.57 -13.49 14.08
CA ALA A 113 -0.27 -14.87 14.41
C ALA A 113 0.53 -15.02 15.71
N PRO A 114 0.19 -16.01 16.55
CA PRO A 114 1.02 -16.37 17.70
C PRO A 114 2.45 -16.67 17.27
N ALA A 115 3.46 -16.22 18.04
CA ALA A 115 4.88 -16.33 17.70
C ALA A 115 5.30 -17.75 17.25
N LYS A 116 4.75 -18.79 17.89
CA LYS A 116 5.03 -20.20 17.55
C LYS A 116 4.53 -20.64 16.16
N GLN A 117 3.62 -19.87 15.54
CA GLN A 117 3.04 -20.19 14.24
C GLN A 117 3.63 -19.33 13.12
N GLN A 118 4.25 -18.20 13.44
CA GLN A 118 4.75 -17.24 12.44
C GLN A 118 5.78 -17.88 11.51
N GLY A 119 6.73 -18.67 12.03
CA GLY A 119 7.76 -19.32 11.23
C GLY A 119 7.20 -20.17 10.09
N ALA A 120 6.20 -21.00 10.39
CA ALA A 120 5.57 -21.85 9.38
C ALA A 120 4.85 -21.04 8.27
N TRP A 121 4.30 -19.87 8.60
CA TRP A 121 3.69 -18.98 7.62
C TRP A 121 4.73 -18.29 6.74
N TRP A 122 5.85 -17.81 7.33
CA TRP A 122 6.96 -17.22 6.60
C TRP A 122 7.61 -18.21 5.64
N GLU A 123 7.94 -19.42 6.11
CA GLU A 123 8.51 -20.48 5.29
C GLU A 123 7.61 -20.85 4.10
N ARG A 124 6.30 -20.97 4.31
CA ARG A 124 5.34 -21.27 3.25
C ARG A 124 5.27 -20.13 2.23
N THR A 125 5.27 -18.87 2.69
CA THR A 125 5.25 -17.70 1.81
C THR A 125 6.42 -17.70 0.85
N VAL A 126 7.64 -17.91 1.34
CA VAL A 126 8.86 -17.97 0.51
C VAL A 126 8.87 -19.20 -0.38
N ALA A 127 8.59 -20.39 0.19
CA ALA A 127 8.66 -21.65 -0.55
C ALA A 127 7.72 -21.69 -1.77
N HIS A 128 6.59 -21.00 -1.69
CA HIS A 128 5.62 -20.93 -2.79
C HIS A 128 5.70 -19.61 -3.57
N GLY A 129 6.53 -18.65 -3.15
CA GLY A 129 6.65 -17.33 -3.77
C GLY A 129 5.31 -16.57 -3.79
N TRP A 130 4.55 -16.63 -2.69
CA TRP A 130 3.21 -16.07 -2.64
C TRP A 130 3.19 -14.55 -2.78
N LEU A 131 2.34 -14.06 -3.67
CA LEU A 131 1.84 -12.69 -3.62
C LEU A 131 0.56 -12.70 -2.76
N TRP A 132 0.50 -11.83 -1.77
CA TRP A 132 -0.60 -11.73 -0.83
C TRP A 132 -1.57 -10.63 -1.27
N GLY A 133 -2.78 -11.04 -1.65
CA GLY A 133 -3.91 -10.14 -1.80
C GLY A 133 -4.70 -9.99 -0.50
N ASP A 134 -5.75 -9.20 -0.53
CA ASP A 134 -6.64 -9.01 0.62
C ASP A 134 -8.12 -9.23 0.32
N SER A 135 -8.90 -9.30 1.40
CA SER A 135 -10.36 -9.25 1.42
C SER A 135 -10.81 -8.74 2.80
N VAL A 136 -10.38 -7.52 3.16
CA VAL A 136 -10.50 -6.96 4.51
C VAL A 136 -11.40 -5.73 4.61
N ASN A 137 -12.02 -5.28 3.50
CA ASN A 137 -12.83 -4.05 3.47
C ASN A 137 -13.87 -4.02 4.61
N PRO A 138 -13.75 -3.08 5.59
CA PRO A 138 -14.62 -3.04 6.77
C PRO A 138 -16.03 -2.53 6.48
N VAL A 139 -16.24 -1.84 5.35
CA VAL A 139 -17.55 -1.30 4.99
C VAL A 139 -18.45 -2.31 4.28
N ASP A 140 -17.97 -3.51 4.00
CA ASP A 140 -18.77 -4.65 3.54
C ASP A 140 -19.00 -5.64 4.71
N PRO A 141 -20.01 -5.42 5.57
CA PRO A 141 -20.18 -6.16 6.82
C PRO A 141 -20.84 -7.54 6.64
N THR A 142 -21.09 -7.94 5.40
CA THR A 142 -21.85 -9.16 5.10
C THR A 142 -21.04 -10.45 5.20
N LEU A 143 -19.74 -10.35 5.46
CA LEU A 143 -18.87 -11.52 5.54
C LEU A 143 -18.92 -12.13 6.94
N LEU A 144 -19.46 -13.34 7.04
CA LEU A 144 -19.63 -14.06 8.29
C LEU A 144 -18.86 -15.38 8.30
N LEU A 145 -18.17 -15.62 9.41
CA LEU A 145 -17.42 -16.83 9.70
C LEU A 145 -18.19 -17.66 10.74
N THR A 146 -18.98 -18.61 10.29
CA THR A 146 -19.83 -19.45 11.16
C THR A 146 -19.05 -20.66 11.67
N VAL A 147 -19.16 -20.96 12.98
CA VAL A 147 -18.51 -22.12 13.60
C VAL A 147 -19.26 -23.39 13.24
N GLU A 148 -18.53 -24.43 12.84
CA GLU A 148 -19.02 -25.79 12.61
C GLU A 148 -18.21 -26.82 13.44
N ALA A 149 -18.61 -28.08 13.39
CA ALA A 149 -17.96 -29.15 14.19
C ALA A 149 -16.49 -29.39 13.79
N ASP A 150 -16.15 -29.14 12.51
CA ASP A 150 -14.85 -29.41 11.91
C ASP A 150 -14.06 -28.14 11.50
N GLY A 151 -14.46 -26.97 11.99
CA GLY A 151 -13.81 -25.69 11.66
C GLY A 151 -14.81 -24.56 11.48
N TYR A 152 -14.68 -23.80 10.39
CA TYR A 152 -15.54 -22.67 10.09
C TYR A 152 -16.07 -22.73 8.67
N ARG A 153 -17.17 -22.04 8.42
CA ARG A 153 -17.71 -21.75 7.09
C ARG A 153 -17.82 -20.26 6.85
N LEU A 154 -17.27 -19.82 5.73
CA LEU A 154 -17.28 -18.41 5.33
C LEU A 154 -18.33 -18.20 4.25
N ASN A 155 -19.18 -17.18 4.46
CA ASN A 155 -20.22 -16.78 3.52
C ASN A 155 -20.28 -15.26 3.41
N GLY A 156 -20.58 -14.75 2.21
CA GLY A 156 -20.74 -13.33 1.94
C GLY A 156 -19.88 -12.84 0.77
N ALA A 157 -19.57 -11.55 0.77
CA ALA A 157 -18.74 -10.95 -0.27
C ALA A 157 -17.92 -9.77 0.27
N LYS A 158 -16.82 -9.47 -0.38
CA LYS A 158 -16.02 -8.26 -0.19
C LYS A 158 -15.71 -7.63 -1.54
N ARG A 159 -15.70 -6.29 -1.59
CA ARG A 159 -15.23 -5.50 -2.73
C ARG A 159 -13.89 -4.86 -2.41
N PHE A 160 -13.22 -4.36 -3.45
CA PHE A 160 -11.92 -3.69 -3.31
C PHE A 160 -10.83 -4.59 -2.72
N SER A 161 -10.86 -5.89 -3.10
CA SER A 161 -9.90 -6.89 -2.63
C SER A 161 -8.61 -6.80 -3.46
N THR A 162 -7.73 -5.88 -3.08
CA THR A 162 -6.49 -5.59 -3.82
C THR A 162 -5.59 -6.82 -3.92
N GLY A 163 -5.09 -7.09 -5.12
CA GLY A 163 -4.23 -8.25 -5.39
C GLY A 163 -4.97 -9.59 -5.48
N SER A 164 -6.28 -9.65 -5.26
CA SER A 164 -7.03 -10.92 -5.29
C SER A 164 -6.99 -11.60 -6.66
N GLY A 165 -6.93 -10.83 -7.76
CA GLY A 165 -6.92 -11.39 -9.12
C GLY A 165 -5.59 -12.02 -9.54
N VAL A 166 -4.49 -11.78 -8.82
CA VAL A 166 -3.14 -12.27 -9.17
C VAL A 166 -2.38 -12.90 -8.00
N GLY A 167 -2.91 -12.78 -6.78
CA GLY A 167 -2.31 -13.38 -5.59
C GLY A 167 -2.62 -14.88 -5.49
N GLU A 168 -1.69 -15.64 -4.95
CA GLU A 168 -1.89 -17.05 -4.63
C GLU A 168 -2.71 -17.22 -3.35
N VAL A 169 -2.61 -16.25 -2.45
CA VAL A 169 -3.36 -16.22 -1.20
C VAL A 169 -3.95 -14.83 -0.94
N ILE A 170 -5.04 -14.81 -0.17
CA ILE A 170 -5.65 -13.59 0.35
C ILE A 170 -5.76 -13.66 1.86
N ILE A 171 -5.45 -12.53 2.54
CA ILE A 171 -5.80 -12.36 3.94
C ILE A 171 -7.26 -11.88 4.02
N VAL A 172 -8.01 -12.46 4.93
CA VAL A 172 -9.44 -12.17 5.12
C VAL A 172 -9.70 -11.84 6.57
N ASN A 173 -10.50 -10.80 6.81
CA ASN A 173 -11.03 -10.50 8.14
C ASN A 173 -12.55 -10.74 8.16
N ALA A 174 -13.04 -11.56 9.10
CA ALA A 174 -14.46 -11.81 9.21
C ALA A 174 -14.91 -11.89 10.68
N LEU A 175 -16.16 -11.48 10.91
CA LEU A 175 -16.83 -11.59 12.19
C LEU A 175 -17.23 -13.04 12.43
N VAL A 176 -16.85 -13.59 13.58
CA VAL A 176 -17.24 -14.94 14.00
C VAL A 176 -18.66 -14.95 14.55
N GLN A 177 -19.43 -15.92 14.09
CA GLN A 177 -20.77 -16.19 14.59
C GLN A 177 -20.84 -17.57 15.22
N GLY A 178 -21.12 -17.58 16.53
CA GLY A 178 -21.22 -18.80 17.33
C GLY A 178 -19.90 -19.27 17.93
N GLY A 179 -20.01 -20.23 18.87
CA GLY A 179 -18.88 -20.84 19.55
C GLY A 179 -18.17 -19.90 20.54
N GLU A 180 -16.93 -20.28 20.90
CA GLU A 180 -16.13 -19.58 21.92
C GLU A 180 -15.59 -18.20 21.46
N ASN A 181 -15.50 -18.00 20.13
CA ASN A 181 -15.02 -16.75 19.51
C ASN A 181 -16.16 -15.88 18.99
N ASP A 182 -17.41 -16.11 19.40
CA ASP A 182 -18.57 -15.33 18.96
C ASP A 182 -18.36 -13.82 19.17
N GLY A 183 -18.62 -13.02 18.14
CA GLY A 183 -18.48 -11.57 18.16
C GLY A 183 -17.04 -11.07 17.94
N LYS A 184 -16.05 -11.94 17.84
CA LYS A 184 -14.65 -11.56 17.53
C LYS A 184 -14.42 -11.46 16.03
N VAL A 185 -13.47 -10.62 15.63
CA VAL A 185 -12.97 -10.58 14.25
C VAL A 185 -11.70 -11.41 14.17
N LEU A 186 -11.70 -12.42 13.31
CA LEU A 186 -10.51 -13.24 13.05
C LEU A 186 -9.88 -12.86 11.71
N ALA A 187 -8.54 -12.79 11.69
CA ALA A 187 -7.72 -12.74 10.48
C ALA A 187 -7.30 -14.16 10.12
N PHE A 188 -7.46 -14.52 8.85
CA PHE A 188 -7.09 -15.84 8.33
C PHE A 188 -6.65 -15.74 6.87
N VAL A 189 -6.00 -16.77 6.36
CA VAL A 189 -5.44 -16.81 5.01
C VAL A 189 -6.09 -17.92 4.21
N LEU A 190 -6.58 -17.58 3.02
CA LEU A 190 -7.15 -18.53 2.08
C LEU A 190 -6.36 -18.57 0.77
N PRO A 191 -6.08 -19.75 0.21
CA PRO A 191 -5.71 -19.88 -1.19
C PRO A 191 -6.81 -19.33 -2.10
N THR A 192 -6.44 -18.63 -3.17
CA THR A 192 -7.41 -18.02 -4.10
C THR A 192 -8.15 -19.03 -4.95
N ASP A 193 -7.65 -20.26 -5.04
CA ASP A 193 -8.29 -21.41 -5.72
C ASP A 193 -9.20 -22.25 -4.79
N ARG A 194 -9.50 -21.77 -3.59
CA ARG A 194 -10.35 -22.47 -2.60
C ARG A 194 -11.74 -22.74 -3.16
N GLU A 195 -12.24 -23.95 -3.01
CA GLU A 195 -13.62 -24.32 -3.35
C GLU A 195 -14.63 -23.39 -2.66
N GLY A 196 -15.56 -22.86 -3.44
CA GLY A 196 -16.58 -21.90 -2.98
C GLY A 196 -16.11 -20.44 -2.94
N LEU A 197 -14.83 -20.14 -3.20
CA LEU A 197 -14.31 -18.80 -3.41
C LEU A 197 -14.38 -18.45 -4.90
N GLU A 198 -15.04 -17.34 -5.23
CA GLU A 198 -15.16 -16.81 -6.59
C GLU A 198 -14.47 -15.45 -6.66
N LEU A 199 -13.45 -15.32 -7.49
CA LEU A 199 -12.85 -14.04 -7.88
C LEU A 199 -13.68 -13.46 -9.03
N VAL A 200 -14.31 -12.31 -8.79
CA VAL A 200 -15.12 -11.63 -9.82
C VAL A 200 -14.21 -10.67 -10.56
N ASP A 201 -14.05 -10.85 -11.87
CA ASP A 201 -13.24 -9.95 -12.71
C ASP A 201 -14.05 -8.69 -13.05
N ASP A 202 -14.22 -7.81 -12.03
CA ASP A 202 -15.08 -6.63 -12.09
C ASP A 202 -14.36 -5.31 -11.80
N TRP A 203 -13.01 -5.33 -11.77
CA TRP A 203 -12.22 -4.13 -11.49
C TRP A 203 -12.05 -3.26 -12.74
N ASP A 204 -12.97 -2.30 -12.94
CA ASP A 204 -12.91 -1.32 -14.03
C ASP A 204 -13.15 0.10 -13.49
N TYR A 205 -12.08 0.76 -13.05
CA TYR A 205 -12.11 2.07 -12.43
C TYR A 205 -11.28 3.09 -13.24
N LEU A 206 -11.45 4.37 -12.90
CA LEU A 206 -10.79 5.49 -13.59
C LEU A 206 -9.26 5.36 -13.59
N GLY A 207 -8.69 4.96 -12.46
CA GLY A 207 -7.26 4.70 -12.26
C GLY A 207 -7.05 3.48 -11.37
N GLN A 208 -5.81 3.17 -11.06
CA GLN A 208 -5.41 1.95 -10.36
C GLN A 208 -5.90 0.67 -11.07
N ARG A 209 -5.96 0.74 -12.38
CA ARG A 209 -6.60 -0.28 -13.22
C ARG A 209 -5.95 -1.65 -13.08
N LEU A 210 -4.64 -1.68 -12.84
CA LEU A 210 -3.84 -2.91 -12.69
C LEU A 210 -3.58 -3.30 -11.22
N SER A 211 -4.40 -2.84 -10.27
CA SER A 211 -4.25 -3.23 -8.86
C SER A 211 -4.93 -4.55 -8.51
N ALA A 212 -5.62 -5.17 -9.47
CA ALA A 212 -6.36 -6.42 -9.28
C ALA A 212 -7.29 -6.40 -8.05
N SER A 213 -7.99 -5.26 -7.86
CA SER A 213 -8.82 -5.00 -6.65
C SER A 213 -10.26 -5.49 -6.83
N ASN A 214 -10.42 -6.72 -7.27
CA ASN A 214 -11.69 -7.34 -7.64
C ASN A 214 -12.64 -7.53 -6.44
N SER A 215 -13.90 -7.86 -6.75
CA SER A 215 -14.82 -8.43 -5.76
C SER A 215 -14.51 -9.90 -5.53
N VAL A 216 -14.65 -10.35 -4.28
CA VAL A 216 -14.53 -11.76 -3.89
C VAL A 216 -15.83 -12.20 -3.25
N ARG A 217 -16.40 -13.32 -3.74
CA ARG A 217 -17.60 -13.96 -3.20
C ARG A 217 -17.25 -15.26 -2.52
N TYR A 218 -17.90 -15.53 -1.42
CA TYR A 218 -17.71 -16.71 -0.58
C TYR A 218 -19.02 -17.46 -0.44
N SER A 219 -19.06 -18.71 -0.90
CA SER A 219 -20.24 -19.58 -0.84
C SER A 219 -19.87 -20.85 -0.10
N ASN A 220 -20.19 -20.90 1.19
CA ASN A 220 -19.89 -22.05 2.06
C ASN A 220 -18.40 -22.47 2.05
N VAL A 221 -17.50 -21.48 1.98
CA VAL A 221 -16.05 -21.73 1.92
C VAL A 221 -15.57 -22.31 3.26
N ARG A 222 -14.90 -23.45 3.23
CA ARG A 222 -14.28 -24.04 4.41
C ARG A 222 -13.04 -23.24 4.82
N VAL A 223 -12.96 -22.93 6.13
CA VAL A 223 -11.78 -22.33 6.75
C VAL A 223 -11.31 -23.25 7.86
N ASP A 224 -10.11 -23.79 7.69
CA ASP A 224 -9.52 -24.71 8.68
C ASP A 224 -8.85 -23.92 9.83
N ALA A 225 -8.81 -24.51 10.99
CA ALA A 225 -8.16 -23.88 12.18
C ALA A 225 -6.68 -23.52 11.93
N ALA A 226 -6.00 -24.26 11.04
CA ALA A 226 -4.61 -24.00 10.67
C ALA A 226 -4.45 -22.77 9.75
N GLU A 227 -5.53 -22.25 9.20
CA GLU A 227 -5.55 -21.06 8.33
C GLU A 227 -5.81 -19.77 9.13
N ILE A 228 -6.25 -19.90 10.39
CA ILE A 228 -6.44 -18.75 11.27
C ILE A 228 -5.08 -18.20 11.69
N LEU A 229 -4.82 -16.93 11.35
CA LEU A 229 -3.67 -16.19 11.87
C LEU A 229 -3.89 -15.82 13.34
N GLY A 230 -5.02 -15.19 13.64
CA GLY A 230 -5.34 -14.78 15.01
C GLY A 230 -6.53 -13.84 15.09
N GLU A 231 -6.77 -13.33 16.30
CA GLU A 231 -7.78 -12.29 16.55
C GLU A 231 -7.21 -10.92 16.17
N VAL A 232 -8.04 -10.10 15.53
CA VAL A 232 -7.73 -8.68 15.31
C VAL A 232 -7.95 -7.95 16.64
N THR A 233 -6.87 -7.59 17.32
CA THR A 233 -6.90 -6.98 18.66
C THR A 233 -6.66 -5.48 18.62
N GLU A 234 -6.93 -4.79 19.75
CA GLU A 234 -6.64 -3.38 19.94
C GLU A 234 -5.28 -3.14 20.64
N GLU A 235 -4.42 -4.16 20.73
CA GLU A 235 -3.08 -4.01 21.31
C GLU A 235 -2.26 -2.99 20.49
N PRO A 236 -1.55 -2.05 21.15
CA PRO A 236 -0.87 -0.96 20.47
C PRO A 236 0.04 -1.40 19.31
N VAL A 237 0.86 -2.44 19.53
CA VAL A 237 1.75 -2.94 18.47
C VAL A 237 0.99 -3.58 17.31
N SER A 238 -0.06 -4.36 17.59
CA SER A 238 -0.86 -5.04 16.55
C SER A 238 -1.59 -4.04 15.67
N THR A 239 -2.01 -2.91 16.23
CA THR A 239 -2.70 -1.84 15.50
C THR A 239 -1.77 -0.95 14.68
N LEU A 240 -0.43 -1.06 14.81
CA LEU A 240 0.54 -0.34 13.97
C LEU A 240 0.48 -0.76 12.49
N LEU A 241 -0.08 -1.91 12.17
CA LEU A 241 -0.30 -2.33 10.77
C LEU A 241 -1.02 -1.24 9.96
N ILE A 242 -2.04 -0.61 10.54
CA ILE A 242 -2.85 0.39 9.85
C ILE A 242 -2.10 1.72 9.61
N PRO A 243 -1.48 2.37 10.59
CA PRO A 243 -0.61 3.52 10.33
C PRO A 243 0.51 3.20 9.33
N GLY A 244 1.11 2.01 9.39
CA GLY A 244 2.10 1.57 8.42
C GLY A 244 1.56 1.56 7.00
N LEU A 245 0.38 0.99 6.76
CA LEU A 245 -0.30 1.01 5.47
C LEU A 245 -0.61 2.46 5.02
N GLN A 246 -1.04 3.33 5.93
CA GLN A 246 -1.26 4.75 5.63
C GLN A 246 0.04 5.47 5.21
N LEU A 247 1.18 5.11 5.82
CA LEU A 247 2.49 5.62 5.43
C LEU A 247 2.95 5.08 4.07
N ALA A 248 2.62 3.82 3.75
CA ALA A 248 2.81 3.28 2.39
C ALA A 248 2.02 4.08 1.35
N PHE A 249 0.77 4.46 1.65
CA PHE A 249 -0.03 5.32 0.77
C PHE A 249 0.59 6.71 0.61
N ALA A 250 1.14 7.31 1.68
CA ALA A 250 1.84 8.59 1.58
C ALA A 250 3.05 8.51 0.64
N ASN A 251 3.84 7.43 0.71
CA ASN A 251 4.96 7.16 -0.19
C ASN A 251 4.50 6.91 -1.63
N PHE A 252 3.42 6.19 -1.80
CA PHE A 252 2.79 5.94 -3.09
C PHE A 252 2.34 7.24 -3.80
N TYR A 253 1.63 8.14 -3.11
CA TYR A 253 1.21 9.43 -3.67
C TYR A 253 2.41 10.32 -4.01
N LEU A 254 3.44 10.31 -3.16
CA LEU A 254 4.69 11.00 -3.42
C LEU A 254 5.37 10.46 -4.68
N GLY A 255 5.45 9.14 -4.83
CA GLY A 255 6.01 8.49 -6.01
C GLY A 255 5.28 8.89 -7.30
N ILE A 256 3.95 8.92 -7.29
CA ILE A 256 3.16 9.40 -8.43
C ILE A 256 3.49 10.87 -8.76
N ALA A 257 3.60 11.74 -7.74
CA ALA A 257 3.98 13.15 -7.94
C ALA A 257 5.36 13.29 -8.56
N GLU A 258 6.33 12.52 -8.09
CA GLU A 258 7.69 12.50 -8.63
C GLU A 258 7.73 12.01 -10.08
N GLY A 259 6.98 10.96 -10.40
CA GLY A 259 6.82 10.45 -11.75
C GLY A 259 6.21 11.48 -12.69
N ALA A 260 5.13 12.15 -12.26
CA ALA A 260 4.50 13.22 -13.03
C ALA A 260 5.46 14.39 -13.30
N LEU A 261 6.24 14.81 -12.27
CA LEU A 261 7.27 15.85 -12.43
C LEU A 261 8.38 15.42 -13.39
N ALA A 262 8.86 14.19 -13.28
CA ALA A 262 9.90 13.66 -14.16
C ALA A 262 9.42 13.62 -15.62
N ARG A 263 8.20 13.10 -15.85
CA ARG A 263 7.59 13.05 -17.17
C ARG A 263 7.33 14.46 -17.74
N GLY A 264 6.79 15.35 -16.92
CA GLY A 264 6.57 16.76 -17.32
C GLY A 264 7.86 17.47 -17.67
N LYS A 265 8.92 17.29 -16.90
CA LYS A 265 10.26 17.79 -17.21
C LYS A 265 10.76 17.26 -18.56
N GLN A 266 10.63 15.98 -18.83
CA GLN A 266 11.04 15.35 -20.08
C GLN A 266 10.29 15.98 -21.28
N LEU A 267 8.96 16.12 -21.17
CA LEU A 267 8.12 16.72 -22.19
C LEU A 267 8.50 18.19 -22.46
N LEU A 268 8.75 18.96 -21.39
CA LEU A 268 9.11 20.37 -21.50
C LEU A 268 10.48 20.57 -22.15
N LEU A 269 11.48 19.76 -21.77
CA LEU A 269 12.82 19.82 -22.36
C LEU A 269 12.84 19.38 -23.83
N GLY A 270 11.92 18.53 -24.25
CA GLY A 270 11.77 18.10 -25.65
C GLY A 270 11.19 19.18 -26.58
N ARG A 271 10.63 20.27 -26.05
CA ARG A 271 10.05 21.35 -26.84
C ARG A 271 11.10 22.36 -27.27
N LYS A 272 11.17 22.60 -28.57
CA LYS A 272 12.19 23.49 -29.16
C LYS A 272 11.81 24.97 -29.08
N ASN A 273 10.51 25.31 -29.26
CA ASN A 273 10.04 26.69 -29.37
C ASN A 273 9.27 27.08 -28.09
N ALA A 274 9.43 28.34 -27.64
CA ALA A 274 8.57 28.91 -26.61
C ALA A 274 7.16 29.22 -27.11
N TRP A 275 6.27 29.54 -26.18
CA TRP A 275 4.95 30.08 -26.51
C TRP A 275 5.13 31.39 -27.32
N PHE A 276 4.32 31.59 -28.36
CA PHE A 276 4.52 32.70 -29.34
C PHE A 276 4.50 34.11 -28.72
N LEU A 277 3.87 34.29 -27.57
CA LEU A 277 3.90 35.55 -26.80
C LEU A 277 5.02 35.60 -25.72
N SER A 278 5.76 34.55 -25.56
CA SER A 278 6.88 34.51 -24.60
C SER A 278 8.14 35.10 -25.23
N THR A 279 8.91 35.84 -24.44
CA THR A 279 10.25 36.30 -24.82
C THR A 279 11.35 35.27 -24.57
N ALA A 280 11.00 34.14 -23.99
CA ALA A 280 11.96 33.06 -23.69
C ALA A 280 12.41 32.34 -24.99
N PRO A 281 13.67 31.91 -25.08
CA PRO A 281 14.17 31.19 -26.26
C PRO A 281 13.57 29.79 -26.44
N THR A 282 13.14 29.15 -25.35
CA THR A 282 12.50 27.82 -25.34
C THR A 282 11.47 27.73 -24.21
N TYR A 283 10.55 26.75 -24.27
CA TYR A 283 9.59 26.50 -23.20
C TYR A 283 10.26 26.30 -21.83
N SER A 284 11.33 25.54 -21.77
CA SER A 284 12.06 25.26 -20.52
C SER A 284 12.77 26.47 -19.91
N ARG A 285 12.92 27.56 -20.67
CA ARG A 285 13.50 28.84 -20.24
C ARG A 285 12.45 29.89 -19.88
N ASP A 286 11.17 29.56 -20.04
CA ASP A 286 10.09 30.46 -19.65
C ASP A 286 9.98 30.51 -18.12
N VAL A 287 10.04 31.71 -17.57
CA VAL A 287 10.03 31.94 -16.11
C VAL A 287 8.70 31.54 -15.45
N ILE A 288 7.58 31.56 -16.20
CA ILE A 288 6.28 31.13 -15.72
C ILE A 288 6.31 29.61 -15.43
N PHE A 289 6.84 28.82 -16.37
CA PHE A 289 6.95 27.37 -16.20
C PHE A 289 7.98 26.98 -15.13
N GLN A 290 9.11 27.71 -15.11
CA GLN A 290 10.11 27.51 -14.05
C GLN A 290 9.54 27.81 -12.66
N ARG A 291 8.74 28.87 -12.51
CA ARG A 291 8.05 29.20 -11.25
C ARG A 291 7.12 28.06 -10.82
N THR A 292 6.24 27.58 -11.72
CA THR A 292 5.29 26.50 -11.41
C THR A 292 6.01 25.21 -11.04
N LEU A 293 7.01 24.79 -11.82
CA LEU A 293 7.80 23.60 -11.50
C LEU A 293 8.59 23.75 -10.21
N GLY A 294 9.11 24.94 -9.91
CA GLY A 294 9.81 25.21 -8.65
C GLY A 294 8.91 25.05 -7.45
N GLU A 295 7.70 25.58 -7.50
CA GLU A 295 6.68 25.41 -6.45
C GLU A 295 6.31 23.94 -6.25
N LEU A 296 5.95 23.22 -7.32
CA LEU A 296 5.57 21.81 -7.25
C LEU A 296 6.73 20.94 -6.73
N LYS A 297 7.96 21.19 -7.19
CA LYS A 297 9.15 20.47 -6.73
C LYS A 297 9.46 20.72 -5.25
N ALA A 298 9.29 21.96 -4.77
CA ALA A 298 9.51 22.29 -3.36
C ALA A 298 8.52 21.56 -2.44
N ARG A 299 7.23 21.52 -2.81
CA ARG A 299 6.21 20.76 -2.06
C ARG A 299 6.53 19.27 -2.03
N THR A 300 6.86 18.68 -3.18
CA THR A 300 7.26 17.27 -3.29
C THR A 300 8.49 16.97 -2.43
N ALA A 301 9.48 17.87 -2.37
CA ALA A 301 10.67 17.69 -1.53
C ALA A 301 10.35 17.74 -0.02
N ALA A 302 9.41 18.59 0.40
CA ALA A 302 8.96 18.65 1.79
C ALA A 302 8.25 17.36 2.20
N VAL A 303 7.37 16.83 1.34
CA VAL A 303 6.70 15.54 1.58
C VAL A 303 7.73 14.40 1.67
N ALA A 304 8.73 14.38 0.77
CA ALA A 304 9.78 13.37 0.80
C ALA A 304 10.52 13.34 2.14
N ALA A 305 10.96 14.49 2.64
CA ALA A 305 11.66 14.58 3.92
C ALA A 305 10.77 14.10 5.10
N LEU A 306 9.46 14.36 5.04
CA LEU A 306 8.51 13.93 6.08
C LEU A 306 8.34 12.42 6.07
N VAL A 307 8.05 11.79 4.91
CA VAL A 307 7.81 10.34 4.84
C VAL A 307 9.08 9.54 5.13
N GLU A 308 10.26 10.01 4.74
CA GLU A 308 11.55 9.39 5.08
C GLU A 308 11.81 9.42 6.60
N LYS A 309 11.51 10.53 7.27
CA LYS A 309 11.58 10.63 8.73
C LYS A 309 10.64 9.64 9.40
N LEU A 310 9.41 9.54 8.90
CA LEU A 310 8.37 8.67 9.48
C LEU A 310 8.62 7.19 9.20
N GLY A 311 9.22 6.82 8.07
CA GLY A 311 9.65 5.45 7.81
C GLY A 311 10.61 4.94 8.87
N ARG A 312 11.63 5.72 9.21
CA ARG A 312 12.56 5.40 10.29
C ARG A 312 11.89 5.35 11.67
N ALA A 313 10.97 6.28 11.95
CA ALA A 313 10.24 6.30 13.22
C ALA A 313 9.33 5.06 13.35
N TYR A 314 8.73 4.62 12.24
CA TYR A 314 7.90 3.41 12.20
C TYR A 314 8.71 2.15 12.53
N ASP A 315 9.88 1.98 11.89
CA ASP A 315 10.78 0.85 12.17
C ASP A 315 11.26 0.82 13.63
N LEU A 316 11.63 1.99 14.18
CA LEU A 316 12.04 2.09 15.58
C LEU A 316 10.92 1.77 16.56
N LEU A 317 9.69 2.15 16.24
CA LEU A 317 8.56 1.87 17.12
C LEU A 317 8.16 0.40 17.06
N ILE A 318 8.03 -0.18 15.87
CA ILE A 318 7.65 -1.59 15.71
C ILE A 318 8.70 -2.53 16.36
N ALA A 319 9.97 -2.14 16.38
CA ALA A 319 11.04 -2.90 17.02
C ALA A 319 10.87 -3.04 18.54
N LYS A 320 10.03 -2.21 19.19
CA LYS A 320 9.70 -2.33 20.61
C LYS A 320 8.77 -3.52 20.92
N ALA A 321 8.14 -4.09 19.91
CA ALA A 321 7.20 -5.21 20.07
C ALA A 321 6.11 -4.93 21.12
N GLY A 322 5.93 -5.81 22.11
CA GLY A 322 4.95 -5.66 23.18
C GLY A 322 5.16 -4.47 24.12
N ASP A 323 6.32 -3.80 24.05
CA ASP A 323 6.61 -2.60 24.85
C ASP A 323 6.10 -1.30 24.22
N VAL A 324 5.46 -1.36 23.04
CA VAL A 324 4.80 -0.19 22.42
C VAL A 324 3.65 0.27 23.30
N THR A 325 3.69 1.53 23.73
CA THR A 325 2.60 2.11 24.50
C THR A 325 1.49 2.68 23.59
N ALA A 326 0.28 2.82 24.14
CA ALA A 326 -0.84 3.43 23.41
C ALA A 326 -0.53 4.91 23.02
N GLU A 327 0.21 5.64 23.86
CA GLU A 327 0.61 7.01 23.57
C GLU A 327 1.59 7.08 22.40
N GLU A 328 2.66 6.27 22.40
CA GLU A 328 3.63 6.22 21.29
C GLU A 328 2.98 5.80 19.97
N ARG A 329 2.06 4.82 20.04
CA ARG A 329 1.26 4.40 18.87
C ARG A 329 0.42 5.56 18.34
N ALA A 330 -0.26 6.31 19.22
CA ALA A 330 -1.12 7.43 18.86
C ALA A 330 -0.32 8.59 18.26
N GLU A 331 0.81 8.96 18.87
CA GLU A 331 1.71 10.00 18.35
C GLU A 331 2.20 9.69 16.95
N LEU A 332 2.64 8.46 16.72
CA LEU A 332 3.11 8.05 15.39
C LEU A 332 1.95 8.02 14.38
N ALA A 333 0.76 7.54 14.75
CA ALA A 333 -0.40 7.52 13.87
C ALA A 333 -0.82 8.93 13.43
N VAL A 334 -0.85 9.89 14.35
CA VAL A 334 -1.14 11.30 14.05
C VAL A 334 -0.09 11.90 13.10
N ALA A 335 1.20 11.66 13.37
CA ALA A 335 2.27 12.14 12.49
C ALA A 335 2.19 11.52 11.07
N ILE A 336 1.78 10.24 10.97
CA ILE A 336 1.51 9.58 9.69
C ILE A 336 0.25 10.17 9.02
N ALA A 337 -0.79 10.52 9.79
CA ALA A 337 -1.96 11.20 9.26
C ALA A 337 -1.59 12.56 8.65
N GLU A 338 -0.70 13.34 9.30
CA GLU A 338 -0.14 14.57 8.72
C GLU A 338 0.54 14.31 7.37
N ALA A 339 1.40 13.27 7.30
CA ALA A 339 2.07 12.89 6.06
C ALA A 339 1.07 12.47 4.98
N LYS A 340 0.04 11.70 5.31
CA LYS A 340 -1.00 11.31 4.38
C LYS A 340 -1.77 12.50 3.82
N ILE A 341 -2.14 13.47 4.65
CA ILE A 341 -2.81 14.70 4.20
C ILE A 341 -1.96 15.41 3.14
N VAL A 342 -0.72 15.77 3.51
CA VAL A 342 0.13 16.58 2.63
C VAL A 342 0.57 15.82 1.37
N SER A 343 0.79 14.50 1.46
CA SER A 343 1.16 13.70 0.30
C SER A 343 0.00 13.52 -0.67
N THR A 344 -1.22 13.30 -0.16
CA THR A 344 -2.44 13.21 -0.98
C THR A 344 -2.67 14.51 -1.73
N GLU A 345 -2.67 15.64 -1.03
CA GLU A 345 -2.89 16.96 -1.63
C GLU A 345 -1.80 17.31 -2.64
N THR A 346 -0.53 17.06 -2.29
CA THR A 346 0.60 17.28 -3.22
C THR A 346 0.52 16.37 -4.44
N GLY A 347 0.19 15.09 -4.25
CA GLY A 347 0.05 14.12 -5.35
C GLY A 347 -1.00 14.57 -6.36
N VAL A 348 -2.20 14.92 -5.88
CA VAL A 348 -3.30 15.40 -6.73
C VAL A 348 -2.94 16.72 -7.38
N GLU A 349 -2.36 17.68 -6.63
CA GLU A 349 -1.97 18.99 -7.17
C GLU A 349 -0.92 18.87 -8.26
N VAL A 350 0.16 18.11 -8.03
CA VAL A 350 1.23 17.91 -9.01
C VAL A 350 0.69 17.25 -10.27
N ALA A 351 -0.05 16.15 -10.13
CA ALA A 351 -0.59 15.41 -11.27
C ALA A 351 -1.61 16.24 -12.10
N ASN A 352 -2.29 17.20 -11.46
CA ASN A 352 -3.18 18.15 -12.15
C ASN A 352 -2.41 19.29 -12.80
N ARG A 353 -1.52 19.96 -12.04
CA ARG A 353 -0.87 21.19 -12.48
C ARG A 353 0.30 20.97 -13.44
N ILE A 354 0.78 19.74 -13.58
CA ILE A 354 1.82 19.43 -14.57
C ILE A 354 1.38 19.76 -16.01
N PHE A 355 0.07 19.75 -16.30
CA PHE A 355 -0.48 20.14 -17.59
C PHE A 355 -0.33 21.65 -17.88
N GLU A 356 -0.26 22.50 -16.83
CA GLU A 356 -0.04 23.95 -16.98
C GLU A 356 1.30 24.25 -17.68
N VAL A 357 2.32 23.41 -17.40
CA VAL A 357 3.66 23.60 -17.97
C VAL A 357 3.90 22.76 -19.23
N THR A 358 3.17 21.68 -19.42
CA THR A 358 3.32 20.80 -20.58
C THR A 358 2.35 21.15 -21.72
N GLY A 359 1.27 21.88 -21.42
CA GLY A 359 0.31 22.45 -22.39
C GLY A 359 -0.55 21.41 -23.11
N THR A 360 -1.40 21.87 -24.02
CA THR A 360 -2.46 21.09 -24.68
C THR A 360 -1.95 19.81 -25.35
N SER A 361 -0.77 19.81 -25.98
CA SER A 361 -0.26 18.60 -26.63
C SER A 361 0.01 17.44 -25.70
N SER A 362 0.16 17.70 -24.40
CA SER A 362 0.33 16.64 -23.38
C SER A 362 -0.98 15.99 -22.96
N THR A 363 -2.13 16.52 -23.41
CA THR A 363 -3.45 15.90 -23.22
C THR A 363 -3.74 14.81 -24.26
N SER A 364 -2.83 14.58 -25.22
CA SER A 364 -2.97 13.46 -26.14
C SER A 364 -2.91 12.14 -25.37
N ASN A 365 -3.82 11.24 -25.71
CA ASN A 365 -3.86 9.90 -25.12
C ASN A 365 -2.53 9.15 -25.28
N ASP A 366 -1.75 9.40 -26.35
CA ASP A 366 -0.46 8.73 -26.58
C ASP A 366 0.68 9.26 -25.71
N VAL A 367 0.51 10.41 -25.06
CA VAL A 367 1.45 10.93 -24.08
C VAL A 367 1.28 10.27 -22.72
N GLY A 368 0.03 9.94 -22.36
CA GLY A 368 -0.31 9.22 -21.13
C GLY A 368 -0.04 9.99 -19.85
N LEU A 369 0.02 11.32 -19.87
CA LEU A 369 0.29 12.13 -18.68
C LEU A 369 -0.88 12.08 -17.68
N ASP A 370 -2.09 11.81 -18.15
CA ASP A 370 -3.30 11.60 -17.36
C ASP A 370 -3.24 10.38 -16.44
N LEU A 371 -2.38 9.40 -16.76
CA LEU A 371 -2.19 8.19 -15.96
C LEU A 371 -1.85 8.52 -14.49
N TYR A 372 -0.97 9.50 -14.27
CA TYR A 372 -0.61 9.94 -12.92
C TYR A 372 -1.81 10.53 -12.17
N TRP A 373 -2.59 11.38 -12.83
CA TRP A 373 -3.77 11.99 -12.24
C TRP A 373 -4.86 10.95 -11.96
N ARG A 374 -5.15 10.06 -12.90
CA ARG A 374 -6.15 9.01 -12.75
C ARG A 374 -5.81 8.08 -11.58
N ASN A 375 -4.55 7.69 -11.47
CA ASN A 375 -4.07 6.82 -10.40
C ASN A 375 -4.16 7.49 -9.03
N VAL A 376 -3.58 8.67 -8.84
CA VAL A 376 -3.62 9.34 -7.54
C VAL A 376 -5.06 9.74 -7.19
N ARG A 377 -5.88 10.17 -8.16
CA ARG A 377 -7.26 10.57 -7.91
C ARG A 377 -8.11 9.40 -7.46
N THR A 378 -7.98 8.24 -8.08
CA THR A 378 -8.72 7.04 -7.69
C THR A 378 -8.35 6.61 -6.27
N HIS A 379 -7.07 6.44 -5.99
CA HIS A 379 -6.64 5.95 -4.68
C HIS A 379 -6.80 6.98 -3.55
N SER A 380 -6.73 8.28 -3.83
CA SER A 380 -6.96 9.34 -2.82
C SER A 380 -8.38 9.35 -2.25
N LEU A 381 -9.29 8.57 -2.83
CA LEU A 381 -10.66 8.36 -2.37
C LEU A 381 -10.84 7.05 -1.58
N HIS A 382 -9.76 6.29 -1.38
CA HIS A 382 -9.79 5.05 -0.61
C HIS A 382 -10.36 5.26 0.80
N ASP A 383 -9.88 6.28 1.49
CA ASP A 383 -10.46 6.82 2.70
C ASP A 383 -10.44 8.36 2.62
N PRO A 384 -11.55 9.04 3.00
CA PRO A 384 -11.62 10.49 2.85
C PRO A 384 -10.57 11.21 3.71
N VAL A 385 -9.68 11.97 3.07
CA VAL A 385 -8.57 12.68 3.75
C VAL A 385 -9.06 13.69 4.80
N ASP A 386 -10.31 14.14 4.68
CA ASP A 386 -10.91 15.07 5.64
C ASP A 386 -11.03 14.47 7.06
N TYR A 387 -11.23 13.15 7.16
CA TYR A 387 -11.20 12.49 8.48
C TYR A 387 -9.79 12.50 9.08
N LYS A 388 -8.74 12.42 8.28
CA LYS A 388 -7.35 12.60 8.74
C LYS A 388 -7.09 14.03 9.22
N LYS A 389 -7.67 15.05 8.55
CA LYS A 389 -7.58 16.43 9.01
C LYS A 389 -8.28 16.64 10.35
N ILE A 390 -9.43 15.98 10.56
CA ILE A 390 -10.13 16.00 11.84
C ILE A 390 -9.27 15.33 12.93
N GLU A 391 -8.70 14.15 12.64
CA GLU A 391 -7.80 13.42 13.55
C GLU A 391 -6.63 14.30 14.02
N VAL A 392 -5.90 14.88 13.09
CA VAL A 392 -4.77 15.78 13.39
C VAL A 392 -5.22 17.02 14.15
N GLY A 393 -6.32 17.66 13.72
CA GLY A 393 -6.86 18.86 14.38
C GLY A 393 -7.32 18.62 15.82
N GLN A 394 -7.99 17.51 16.07
CA GLN A 394 -8.42 17.13 17.42
C GLN A 394 -7.22 16.84 18.33
N TYR A 395 -6.24 16.08 17.84
CA TYR A 395 -5.03 15.81 18.60
C TYR A 395 -4.24 17.09 18.91
N PHE A 396 -4.10 17.98 17.93
CA PHE A 396 -3.42 19.27 18.12
C PHE A 396 -4.10 20.17 19.16
N LEU A 397 -5.43 20.20 19.19
CA LEU A 397 -6.19 21.07 20.09
C LEU A 397 -6.32 20.50 21.50
N HIS A 398 -6.47 19.21 21.63
CA HIS A 398 -6.91 18.55 22.86
C HIS A 398 -5.95 17.46 23.38
N GLY A 399 -4.98 17.02 22.57
CA GLY A 399 -4.14 15.86 22.87
C GLY A 399 -4.90 14.52 22.83
N GLU A 400 -6.09 14.51 22.24
CA GLU A 400 -6.97 13.33 22.17
C GLU A 400 -6.77 12.59 20.84
N ALA A 401 -6.28 11.37 20.91
CA ALA A 401 -6.20 10.48 19.75
C ALA A 401 -7.59 9.94 19.39
N GLN A 402 -7.82 9.70 18.10
CA GLN A 402 -9.01 9.01 17.63
C GLN A 402 -9.05 7.56 18.14
N PRO A 403 -10.25 6.99 18.36
CA PRO A 403 -10.37 5.56 18.63
C PRO A 403 -9.71 4.72 17.53
N ILE A 404 -9.08 3.62 17.93
CA ILE A 404 -8.46 2.69 17.00
C ILE A 404 -9.51 2.09 16.07
N SER A 405 -9.23 2.09 14.77
CA SER A 405 -10.08 1.52 13.74
C SER A 405 -9.22 1.00 12.58
N LEU A 406 -9.84 0.45 11.54
CA LEU A 406 -9.13 0.08 10.30
C LEU A 406 -8.72 1.31 9.44
N TYR A 407 -8.89 2.53 9.94
CA TYR A 407 -8.50 3.78 9.26
C TYR A 407 -7.66 4.72 10.13
N THR A 408 -7.50 4.43 11.42
CA THR A 408 -6.77 5.28 12.39
C THR A 408 -5.58 4.58 13.01
#